data_58aed302a0c83cbb0838cfc45dd46142
#
_entry.id   58aed302a0c83cbb0838cfc45dd46142
#
_cell.length_a   1.000
_cell.length_b   1.000
_cell.length_c   1.000
_cell.angle_alpha   90.00
_cell.angle_beta   90.00
_cell.angle_gamma   90.00
#
_symmetry.space_group_name_H-M   'P 1'
#
loop_
_entity.id
_entity.type
_entity.pdbx_description
1 polymer ?
#
loop_
_entity_poly.entity_id
_entity_poly.type
_entity_poly.pdbx_seq_one_letter_code
_entity_poly.pdbx_strand_id
1 'polypeptide(L)'
;MKFIPSYIPLFAAGEFQRRMKRLEAMLESCTVCPHDCGNNRLNGELARCYSGYLPIVSSYCQHFGEEPALGGTYGVGNIFLGNCNLRCVYCQNFQISQNWKAERMNEVTFERMAGMMLELQEKGVQAIGFVSPTHFVPQIVRALSIAIPQGLDLPLIYNTNAYDSVEVLKLLDGIFDIYLPDLKYSDDDFGYKYSKVKSYTEISRAAVKEMHRQVGSDVVYSDDGLVKRGLIIRHLVLPNDIASSEETLRWIAKEMDNRVTLSVMSQYYPTHKALTTELLDRRIRESEYNKALRLLDTLGFENGWVQEFESQDYYKPDFSDRREPFKVEA
;
A
#
# COMPACT_ATOMS: atom_id res chain seq x y z
N MET A 1 25.50 -11.90 -3.75
CA MET A 1 25.29 -11.14 -5.04
C MET A 1 24.39 -9.95 -4.78
N LYS A 2 24.68 -8.77 -5.40
CA LYS A 2 23.77 -7.62 -5.29
C LYS A 2 22.41 -8.01 -5.89
N PHE A 3 21.30 -7.73 -5.18
CA PHE A 3 19.94 -7.91 -5.71
C PHE A 3 19.72 -6.98 -6.91
N ILE A 4 19.12 -7.51 -7.96
CA ILE A 4 18.74 -6.75 -9.15
C ILE A 4 17.23 -6.65 -9.15
N PRO A 5 16.64 -5.43 -9.03
CA PRO A 5 15.19 -5.23 -9.09
C PRO A 5 14.57 -5.78 -10.37
N SER A 6 13.42 -6.38 -10.25
CA SER A 6 12.75 -7.10 -11.35
C SER A 6 12.42 -6.20 -12.56
N TYR A 7 12.23 -4.90 -12.34
CA TYR A 7 11.96 -3.94 -13.42
C TYR A 7 13.17 -3.65 -14.32
N ILE A 8 14.41 -3.89 -13.86
CA ILE A 8 15.62 -3.60 -14.65
C ILE A 8 15.67 -4.46 -15.93
N PRO A 9 15.62 -5.82 -15.86
CA PRO A 9 15.58 -6.63 -17.06
C PRO A 9 14.31 -6.40 -17.89
N LEU A 10 13.15 -6.11 -17.24
CA LEU A 10 11.91 -5.79 -17.92
C LEU A 10 12.03 -4.51 -18.76
N PHE A 11 12.71 -3.49 -18.22
CA PHE A 11 12.98 -2.23 -18.91
C PHE A 11 13.92 -2.44 -20.11
N ALA A 12 15.01 -3.19 -19.91
CA ALA A 12 15.99 -3.49 -20.97
C ALA A 12 15.36 -4.27 -22.14
N ALA A 13 14.38 -5.13 -21.86
CA ALA A 13 13.64 -5.88 -22.89
C ALA A 13 12.57 -5.06 -23.63
N GLY A 14 12.32 -3.81 -23.29
CA GLY A 14 11.27 -2.96 -23.88
C GLY A 14 9.84 -3.32 -23.45
N GLU A 15 9.68 -4.32 -22.59
CA GLU A 15 8.37 -4.77 -22.09
C GLU A 15 7.77 -3.73 -21.14
N PHE A 16 8.60 -3.05 -20.36
CA PHE A 16 8.19 -2.00 -19.44
C PHE A 16 7.43 -0.88 -20.18
N GLN A 17 7.97 -0.38 -21.30
CA GLN A 17 7.38 0.69 -22.11
C GLN A 17 6.06 0.25 -22.75
N ARG A 18 5.95 -1.04 -23.15
CA ARG A 18 4.69 -1.60 -23.68
C ARG A 18 3.58 -1.59 -22.62
N ARG A 19 3.90 -2.01 -21.41
CA ARG A 19 2.94 -2.02 -20.28
C ARG A 19 2.57 -0.61 -19.83
N MET A 20 3.54 0.30 -19.78
CA MET A 20 3.29 1.71 -19.49
C MET A 20 2.24 2.31 -20.42
N LYS A 21 2.39 2.11 -21.76
CA LYS A 21 1.42 2.60 -22.74
C LYS A 21 0.03 2.02 -22.53
N ARG A 22 -0.08 0.73 -22.16
CA ARG A 22 -1.38 0.10 -21.88
C ARG A 22 -2.02 0.70 -20.63
N LEU A 23 -1.25 0.94 -19.58
CA LEU A 23 -1.72 1.59 -18.35
C LEU A 23 -2.17 3.03 -18.61
N GLU A 24 -1.42 3.80 -19.42
CA GLU A 24 -1.81 5.16 -19.79
C GLU A 24 -3.11 5.19 -20.60
N ALA A 25 -3.30 4.27 -21.53
CA ALA A 25 -4.53 4.17 -22.31
C ALA A 25 -5.78 3.93 -21.44
N MET A 26 -5.63 3.27 -20.27
CA MET A 26 -6.75 3.09 -19.33
C MET A 26 -7.25 4.42 -18.71
N LEU A 27 -6.52 5.52 -18.89
CA LEU A 27 -6.93 6.85 -18.39
C LEU A 27 -7.92 7.56 -19.32
N GLU A 28 -8.05 7.14 -20.57
CA GLU A 28 -9.04 7.72 -21.52
C GLU A 28 -10.48 7.39 -21.10
N SER A 29 -10.68 6.21 -20.55
CA SER A 29 -11.91 5.77 -19.89
C SER A 29 -11.51 4.99 -18.65
N CYS A 30 -11.42 5.68 -17.51
CA CYS A 30 -10.68 5.21 -16.34
C CYS A 30 -11.19 3.89 -15.78
N THR A 31 -10.40 2.84 -15.98
CA THR A 31 -10.57 1.46 -15.46
C THR A 31 -9.41 1.03 -14.55
N VAL A 32 -8.59 1.98 -14.07
CA VAL A 32 -7.35 1.73 -13.31
C VAL A 32 -7.61 0.99 -11.99
N CYS A 33 -8.77 1.15 -11.39
CA CYS A 33 -9.13 0.48 -10.14
C CYS A 33 -10.56 -0.09 -10.22
N PRO A 34 -11.00 -0.94 -9.27
CA PRO A 34 -12.31 -1.60 -9.31
C PRO A 34 -13.54 -0.69 -9.26
N HIS A 35 -13.35 0.62 -9.11
CA HIS A 35 -14.48 1.57 -9.24
C HIS A 35 -14.93 1.74 -10.69
N ASP A 36 -14.09 1.43 -11.65
CA ASP A 36 -14.42 1.46 -13.08
C ASP A 36 -15.22 2.71 -13.48
N CYS A 37 -14.64 3.89 -13.20
CA CYS A 37 -15.36 5.15 -13.27
C CYS A 37 -15.68 5.61 -14.69
N GLY A 38 -14.95 5.16 -15.71
CA GLY A 38 -15.15 5.50 -17.12
C GLY A 38 -14.86 6.95 -17.49
N ASN A 39 -14.43 7.80 -16.55
CA ASN A 39 -14.10 9.20 -16.80
C ASN A 39 -12.76 9.36 -17.55
N ASN A 40 -12.63 10.41 -18.36
CA ASN A 40 -11.43 10.71 -19.10
C ASN A 40 -10.46 11.57 -18.27
N ARG A 41 -9.50 10.92 -17.62
CA ARG A 41 -8.50 11.60 -16.79
C ARG A 41 -7.47 12.39 -17.60
N LEU A 42 -7.26 12.04 -18.87
CA LEU A 42 -6.37 12.79 -19.77
C LEU A 42 -6.94 14.19 -20.07
N ASN A 43 -8.27 14.33 -20.07
CA ASN A 43 -8.97 15.60 -20.23
C ASN A 43 -9.27 16.32 -18.90
N GLY A 44 -8.69 15.83 -17.78
CA GLY A 44 -8.85 16.45 -16.47
C GLY A 44 -10.17 16.13 -15.76
N GLU A 45 -10.95 15.15 -16.26
CA GLU A 45 -12.17 14.72 -15.59
C GLU A 45 -11.84 14.01 -14.26
N LEU A 46 -12.54 14.38 -13.21
CA LEU A 46 -12.40 13.81 -11.88
C LEU A 46 -13.59 12.89 -11.57
N ALA A 47 -13.31 11.78 -10.87
CA ALA A 47 -14.34 10.87 -10.40
C ALA A 47 -14.07 10.49 -8.94
N ARG A 48 -14.32 9.25 -8.56
CA ARG A 48 -14.29 8.74 -7.19
C ARG A 48 -13.05 9.10 -6.38
N CYS A 49 -11.87 8.97 -6.98
CA CYS A 49 -10.60 9.26 -6.32
C CYS A 49 -10.17 10.73 -6.41
N TYR A 50 -10.88 11.58 -7.14
CA TYR A 50 -10.53 13.00 -7.38
C TYR A 50 -9.12 13.22 -7.95
N SER A 51 -8.62 12.26 -8.73
CA SER A 51 -7.27 12.30 -9.30
C SER A 51 -7.33 12.48 -10.81
N GLY A 52 -6.57 13.46 -11.31
CA GLY A 52 -6.43 13.79 -12.73
C GLY A 52 -5.30 13.01 -13.42
N TYR A 53 -4.70 13.66 -14.43
CA TYR A 53 -3.60 13.07 -15.20
C TYR A 53 -2.27 13.10 -14.46
N LEU A 54 -1.94 14.23 -13.83
CA LEU A 54 -0.68 14.35 -13.08
C LEU A 54 -0.78 13.65 -11.71
N PRO A 55 0.32 13.07 -11.22
CA PRO A 55 0.37 12.49 -9.89
C PRO A 55 0.32 13.57 -8.82
N ILE A 56 -0.33 13.26 -7.70
CA ILE A 56 -0.34 14.09 -6.50
C ILE A 56 0.57 13.43 -5.48
N VAL A 57 1.66 14.09 -5.10
CA VAL A 57 2.59 13.62 -4.08
C VAL A 57 2.45 14.51 -2.84
N SER A 58 1.80 13.99 -1.82
CA SER A 58 1.53 14.71 -0.58
C SER A 58 2.77 14.85 0.30
N SER A 59 3.61 13.82 0.30
CA SER A 59 4.88 13.77 1.03
C SER A 59 5.80 12.73 0.42
N TYR A 60 7.11 12.90 0.57
CA TYR A 60 8.10 11.86 0.34
C TYR A 60 9.20 11.98 1.39
N CYS A 61 9.49 10.90 2.09
CA CYS A 61 10.43 10.90 3.22
C CYS A 61 11.02 9.52 3.49
N GLN A 62 12.12 9.48 4.25
CA GLN A 62 12.56 8.26 4.90
C GLN A 62 11.55 7.91 6.00
N HIS A 63 11.08 6.67 6.00
CA HIS A 63 10.12 6.17 6.97
C HIS A 63 10.68 4.96 7.70
N PHE A 64 10.66 5.02 9.03
CA PHE A 64 11.25 4.01 9.91
C PHE A 64 10.21 3.14 10.61
N GLY A 65 8.93 3.36 10.32
CA GLY A 65 7.80 2.67 10.95
C GLY A 65 7.23 1.50 10.13
N GLU A 66 7.89 1.07 9.05
CA GLU A 66 7.52 -0.16 8.35
C GLU A 66 8.01 -1.40 9.13
N GLU A 67 7.66 -2.60 8.65
CA GLU A 67 8.17 -3.85 9.24
C GLU A 67 9.70 -3.83 9.33
N PRO A 68 10.29 -4.34 10.42
CA PRO A 68 11.72 -4.21 10.69
C PRO A 68 12.64 -4.63 9.53
N ALA A 69 12.26 -5.70 8.83
CA ALA A 69 13.01 -6.21 7.69
C ALA A 69 12.82 -5.40 6.37
N LEU A 70 11.91 -4.42 6.33
CA LEU A 70 11.78 -3.52 5.18
C LEU A 70 12.66 -2.29 5.30
N GLY A 71 12.76 -1.71 6.49
CA GLY A 71 13.41 -0.41 6.70
C GLY A 71 14.89 -0.49 7.01
N GLY A 72 15.33 -1.46 7.80
CA GLY A 72 16.70 -1.53 8.29
C GLY A 72 17.14 -0.23 8.96
N THR A 73 18.42 0.12 8.82
CA THR A 73 19.00 1.33 9.44
C THR A 73 18.58 2.63 8.76
N TYR A 74 18.27 2.60 7.45
CA TYR A 74 18.01 3.83 6.67
C TYR A 74 16.53 4.01 6.31
N GLY A 75 15.67 3.12 6.78
CA GLY A 75 14.23 3.19 6.51
C GLY A 75 13.84 2.87 5.06
N VAL A 76 12.56 2.99 4.80
CA VAL A 76 11.97 2.92 3.45
C VAL A 76 11.77 4.34 2.92
N GLY A 77 12.10 4.58 1.67
CA GLY A 77 11.80 5.83 0.98
C GLY A 77 10.34 5.86 0.56
N ASN A 78 9.44 6.29 1.44
CA ASN A 78 8.01 6.32 1.15
C ASN A 78 7.58 7.57 0.38
N ILE A 79 6.82 7.35 -0.70
CA ILE A 79 6.12 8.37 -1.47
C ILE A 79 4.63 8.25 -1.13
N PHE A 80 4.11 9.21 -0.39
CA PHE A 80 2.71 9.29 0.03
C PHE A 80 1.90 10.01 -1.04
N LEU A 81 1.03 9.26 -1.71
CA LEU A 81 0.18 9.80 -2.77
C LEU A 81 -1.05 10.47 -2.17
N GLY A 82 -1.40 11.64 -2.72
CA GLY A 82 -2.60 12.36 -2.35
C GLY A 82 -3.86 11.66 -2.85
N ASN A 83 -4.96 11.85 -2.13
CA ASN A 83 -6.23 11.17 -2.38
C ASN A 83 -6.14 9.64 -2.13
N CYS A 84 -7.23 8.93 -2.40
CA CYS A 84 -7.28 7.46 -2.31
C CYS A 84 -8.51 6.95 -3.06
N ASN A 85 -8.49 5.71 -3.53
CA ASN A 85 -9.67 5.04 -4.08
C ASN A 85 -10.66 4.59 -2.99
N LEU A 86 -10.24 4.47 -1.72
CA LEU A 86 -11.09 4.23 -0.57
C LEU A 86 -11.48 5.53 0.17
N ARG A 87 -12.49 5.43 1.05
CA ARG A 87 -12.96 6.52 1.92
C ARG A 87 -13.14 6.02 3.36
N CYS A 88 -12.08 5.37 3.91
CA CYS A 88 -12.13 4.80 5.24
C CYS A 88 -12.41 5.87 6.29
N VAL A 89 -13.41 5.64 7.15
CA VAL A 89 -13.80 6.57 8.22
C VAL A 89 -12.72 6.68 9.30
N TYR A 90 -11.84 5.67 9.40
CA TYR A 90 -10.74 5.58 10.36
C TYR A 90 -9.35 5.77 9.71
N CYS A 91 -9.28 6.41 8.55
CA CYS A 91 -8.02 6.57 7.85
C CYS A 91 -7.02 7.40 8.67
N GLN A 92 -5.88 6.81 9.00
CA GLN A 92 -4.80 7.52 9.70
C GLN A 92 -4.20 8.62 8.83
N ASN A 93 -4.17 8.40 7.50
CA ASN A 93 -3.68 9.37 6.52
C ASN A 93 -4.81 10.28 5.96
N PHE A 94 -5.87 10.54 6.74
CA PHE A 94 -7.05 11.27 6.25
C PHE A 94 -6.73 12.67 5.74
N GLN A 95 -5.74 13.33 6.30
CA GLN A 95 -5.31 14.69 5.92
C GLN A 95 -4.95 14.76 4.43
N ILE A 96 -4.34 13.72 3.89
CA ILE A 96 -3.89 13.64 2.49
C ILE A 96 -4.79 12.77 1.61
N SER A 97 -5.47 11.76 2.18
CA SER A 97 -6.28 10.82 1.39
C SER A 97 -7.70 11.31 1.12
N GLN A 98 -8.23 12.24 1.91
CA GLN A 98 -9.62 12.68 1.83
C GLN A 98 -9.82 14.19 1.71
N ASN A 99 -8.77 14.97 1.56
CA ASN A 99 -8.81 16.42 1.39
C ASN A 99 -8.41 16.82 -0.04
N TRP A 100 -9.13 16.30 -1.04
CA TRP A 100 -8.77 16.44 -2.44
C TRP A 100 -8.58 17.89 -2.93
N LYS A 101 -9.31 18.87 -2.34
CA LYS A 101 -9.18 20.29 -2.72
C LYS A 101 -7.81 20.84 -2.33
N ALA A 102 -7.34 20.55 -1.13
CA ALA A 102 -6.01 20.94 -0.67
C ALA A 102 -4.92 20.14 -1.40
N GLU A 103 -5.17 18.86 -1.67
CA GLU A 103 -4.18 17.98 -2.32
C GLU A 103 -3.87 18.37 -3.76
N ARG A 104 -4.76 19.04 -4.48
CA ARG A 104 -4.47 19.57 -5.84
C ARG A 104 -3.23 20.45 -5.92
N MET A 105 -2.86 21.11 -4.85
CA MET A 105 -1.63 21.94 -4.79
C MET A 105 -0.34 21.09 -4.84
N ASN A 106 -0.45 19.77 -4.62
CA ASN A 106 0.66 18.84 -4.60
C ASN A 106 0.77 18.02 -5.89
N GLU A 107 0.08 18.45 -6.96
CA GLU A 107 0.32 17.90 -8.29
C GLU A 107 1.77 18.18 -8.70
N VAL A 108 2.44 17.15 -9.22
CA VAL A 108 3.83 17.24 -9.69
C VAL A 108 3.96 16.66 -11.09
N THR A 109 5.02 17.04 -11.80
CA THR A 109 5.34 16.42 -13.09
C THR A 109 5.91 15.02 -12.88
N PHE A 110 5.94 14.21 -13.92
CA PHE A 110 6.54 12.87 -13.87
C PHE A 110 8.05 12.93 -13.59
N GLU A 111 8.73 13.95 -14.14
CA GLU A 111 10.15 14.23 -13.90
C GLU A 111 10.41 14.56 -12.43
N ARG A 112 9.52 15.37 -11.81
CA ARG A 112 9.66 15.67 -10.37
C ARG A 112 9.46 14.44 -9.51
N MET A 113 8.46 13.60 -9.83
CA MET A 113 8.24 12.35 -9.11
C MET A 113 9.40 11.38 -9.28
N ALA A 114 10.00 11.30 -10.48
CA ALA A 114 11.22 10.54 -10.73
C ALA A 114 12.40 11.07 -9.89
N GLY A 115 12.57 12.38 -9.85
CA GLY A 115 13.59 13.03 -9.01
C GLY A 115 13.44 12.70 -7.52
N MET A 116 12.19 12.66 -7.00
CA MET A 116 11.93 12.28 -5.61
C MET A 116 12.40 10.85 -5.29
N MET A 117 12.23 9.90 -6.22
CA MET A 117 12.74 8.53 -6.06
C MET A 117 14.27 8.51 -5.98
N LEU A 118 14.95 9.26 -6.82
CA LEU A 118 16.41 9.35 -6.85
C LEU A 118 16.95 10.07 -5.61
N GLU A 119 16.32 11.15 -5.17
CA GLU A 119 16.66 11.85 -3.92
C GLU A 119 16.53 10.92 -2.69
N LEU A 120 15.51 10.06 -2.65
CA LEU A 120 15.36 9.06 -1.59
C LEU A 120 16.46 7.99 -1.69
N GLN A 121 16.79 7.53 -2.90
CA GLN A 121 17.88 6.58 -3.10
C GLN A 121 19.23 7.16 -2.65
N GLU A 122 19.50 8.44 -2.92
CA GLU A 122 20.71 9.14 -2.47
C GLU A 122 20.81 9.22 -0.93
N LYS A 123 19.68 9.22 -0.23
CA LYS A 123 19.66 9.14 1.24
C LYS A 123 19.95 7.75 1.80
N GLY A 124 20.16 6.75 0.94
CA GLY A 124 20.52 5.40 1.32
C GLY A 124 19.37 4.51 1.77
N VAL A 125 18.13 4.86 1.46
CA VAL A 125 16.95 4.02 1.80
C VAL A 125 17.04 2.62 1.19
N GLN A 126 16.38 1.66 1.79
CA GLN A 126 16.49 0.24 1.40
C GLN A 126 15.57 -0.15 0.24
N ALA A 127 14.48 0.59 0.04
CA ALA A 127 13.50 0.42 -1.02
C ALA A 127 12.73 1.72 -1.25
N ILE A 128 12.05 1.85 -2.39
CA ILE A 128 11.08 2.92 -2.64
C ILE A 128 9.67 2.38 -2.46
N GLY A 129 8.94 2.91 -1.50
CA GLY A 129 7.56 2.56 -1.20
C GLY A 129 6.57 3.56 -1.77
N PHE A 130 5.51 3.08 -2.44
CA PHE A 130 4.39 3.90 -2.88
C PHE A 130 3.19 3.60 -2.00
N VAL A 131 2.77 4.59 -1.22
CA VAL A 131 1.67 4.44 -0.26
C VAL A 131 0.34 4.81 -0.91
N SER A 132 -0.61 3.88 -0.93
CA SER A 132 -1.91 3.96 -1.62
C SER A 132 -1.77 4.23 -3.13
N PRO A 133 -1.03 3.38 -3.89
CA PRO A 133 -0.67 3.65 -5.28
C PRO A 133 -1.78 3.38 -6.29
N THR A 134 -2.80 2.61 -5.94
CA THR A 134 -3.80 2.03 -6.83
C THR A 134 -4.33 2.99 -7.89
N HIS A 135 -4.70 4.21 -7.49
CA HIS A 135 -5.32 5.20 -8.37
C HIS A 135 -4.33 6.01 -9.20
N PHE A 136 -3.02 5.86 -8.94
CA PHE A 136 -1.92 6.51 -9.66
C PHE A 136 -0.94 5.52 -10.31
N VAL A 137 -1.31 4.26 -10.48
CA VAL A 137 -0.46 3.23 -11.12
C VAL A 137 0.09 3.69 -12.47
N PRO A 138 -0.70 4.22 -13.44
CA PRO A 138 -0.16 4.67 -14.71
C PRO A 138 0.90 5.78 -14.55
N GLN A 139 0.66 6.71 -13.63
CA GLN A 139 1.55 7.83 -13.36
C GLN A 139 2.85 7.39 -12.69
N ILE A 140 2.78 6.44 -11.75
CA ILE A 140 3.95 5.84 -11.10
C ILE A 140 4.82 5.16 -12.15
N VAL A 141 4.23 4.31 -13.00
CA VAL A 141 4.97 3.59 -14.05
C VAL A 141 5.58 4.56 -15.06
N ARG A 142 4.91 5.67 -15.37
CA ARG A 142 5.48 6.74 -16.20
C ARG A 142 6.69 7.39 -15.54
N ALA A 143 6.60 7.77 -14.26
CA ALA A 143 7.72 8.36 -13.52
C ALA A 143 8.90 7.37 -13.39
N LEU A 144 8.64 6.08 -13.15
CA LEU A 144 9.65 5.02 -13.15
C LEU A 144 10.39 4.93 -14.49
N SER A 145 9.69 5.09 -15.64
CA SER A 145 10.33 5.08 -16.95
C SER A 145 11.35 6.20 -17.14
N ILE A 146 11.28 7.25 -16.33
CA ILE A 146 12.22 8.38 -16.30
C ILE A 146 13.33 8.15 -15.27
N ALA A 147 13.00 7.57 -14.09
CA ALA A 147 13.98 7.35 -13.01
C ALA A 147 14.95 6.20 -13.33
N ILE A 148 14.48 5.12 -13.96
CA ILE A 148 15.29 3.94 -14.26
C ILE A 148 16.53 4.28 -15.09
N PRO A 149 16.44 4.99 -16.23
CA PRO A 149 17.62 5.39 -17.00
C PRO A 149 18.55 6.34 -16.27
N GLN A 150 18.09 7.01 -15.21
CA GLN A 150 18.88 7.89 -14.36
C GLN A 150 19.53 7.16 -13.17
N GLY A 151 19.41 5.83 -13.11
CA GLY A 151 20.12 5.00 -12.15
C GLY A 151 19.32 4.56 -10.92
N LEU A 152 17.99 4.61 -10.97
CA LEU A 152 17.17 3.97 -9.94
C LEU A 152 17.42 2.47 -9.95
N ASP A 153 17.88 1.91 -8.82
CA ASP A 153 18.26 0.49 -8.69
C ASP A 153 17.82 -0.15 -7.34
N LEU A 154 16.83 0.42 -6.68
CA LEU A 154 16.24 -0.08 -5.43
C LEU A 154 14.99 -0.93 -5.67
N PRO A 155 14.70 -1.93 -4.81
CA PRO A 155 13.42 -2.63 -4.82
C PRO A 155 12.24 -1.66 -4.69
N LEU A 156 11.12 -1.98 -5.34
CA LEU A 156 9.90 -1.18 -5.28
C LEU A 156 8.84 -1.89 -4.44
N ILE A 157 8.20 -1.14 -3.53
CA ILE A 157 7.13 -1.62 -2.66
C ILE A 157 5.79 -1.04 -3.12
N TYR A 158 4.81 -1.92 -3.35
CA TYR A 158 3.43 -1.59 -3.64
C TYR A 158 2.59 -1.71 -2.36
N ASN A 159 2.49 -0.60 -1.58
CA ASN A 159 1.76 -0.56 -0.30
C ASN A 159 0.31 -0.13 -0.56
N THR A 160 -0.60 -1.10 -0.61
CA THR A 160 -1.97 -0.93 -1.07
C THR A 160 -3.03 -1.34 -0.04
N ASN A 161 -4.22 -0.80 -0.21
CA ASN A 161 -5.42 -1.20 0.54
C ASN A 161 -6.10 -2.46 -0.02
N ALA A 162 -5.45 -3.17 -0.94
CA ALA A 162 -5.90 -4.37 -1.63
C ALA A 162 -7.16 -4.22 -2.51
N TYR A 163 -7.75 -3.04 -2.64
CA TYR A 163 -8.86 -2.79 -3.56
C TYR A 163 -8.32 -2.43 -4.95
N ASP A 164 -7.69 -3.44 -5.58
CA ASP A 164 -6.93 -3.31 -6.83
C ASP A 164 -7.56 -4.10 -7.97
N SER A 165 -7.41 -3.60 -9.21
CA SER A 165 -7.80 -4.31 -10.42
C SER A 165 -6.79 -5.41 -10.75
N VAL A 166 -7.24 -6.66 -10.87
CA VAL A 166 -6.39 -7.80 -11.26
C VAL A 166 -5.75 -7.57 -12.63
N GLU A 167 -6.45 -6.92 -13.57
CA GLU A 167 -5.89 -6.60 -14.90
C GLU A 167 -4.73 -5.60 -14.80
N VAL A 168 -4.86 -4.60 -13.93
CA VAL A 168 -3.78 -3.66 -13.66
C VAL A 168 -2.60 -4.37 -12.97
N LEU A 169 -2.86 -5.19 -11.95
CA LEU A 169 -1.83 -5.96 -11.28
C LEU A 169 -1.05 -6.86 -12.24
N LYS A 170 -1.69 -7.51 -13.20
CA LYS A 170 -1.01 -8.31 -14.23
C LYS A 170 -0.05 -7.46 -15.08
N LEU A 171 -0.34 -6.18 -15.29
CA LEU A 171 0.59 -5.28 -15.99
C LEU A 171 1.76 -4.85 -15.10
N LEU A 172 1.64 -5.01 -13.77
CA LEU A 172 2.68 -4.71 -12.80
C LEU A 172 3.63 -5.89 -12.53
N ASP A 173 3.36 -7.08 -13.08
CA ASP A 173 4.21 -8.27 -12.89
C ASP A 173 5.67 -7.99 -13.29
N GLY A 174 6.59 -8.09 -12.32
CA GLY A 174 8.01 -7.75 -12.51
C GLY A 174 8.32 -6.24 -12.49
N ILE A 175 7.36 -5.36 -12.21
CA ILE A 175 7.61 -3.93 -11.93
C ILE A 175 7.84 -3.72 -10.44
N PHE A 176 7.01 -4.31 -9.60
CA PHE A 176 7.18 -4.27 -8.15
C PHE A 176 7.80 -5.57 -7.64
N ASP A 177 8.76 -5.43 -6.74
CA ASP A 177 9.44 -6.55 -6.09
C ASP A 177 8.70 -6.99 -4.81
N ILE A 178 8.08 -6.03 -4.10
CA ILE A 178 7.44 -6.25 -2.81
C ILE A 178 5.99 -5.77 -2.88
N TYR A 179 5.07 -6.65 -2.52
CA TYR A 179 3.66 -6.32 -2.33
C TYR A 179 3.33 -6.27 -0.86
N LEU A 180 2.64 -5.20 -0.44
CA LEU A 180 2.28 -4.92 0.94
C LEU A 180 0.78 -4.58 1.03
N PRO A 181 -0.11 -5.55 0.77
CA PRO A 181 -1.56 -5.32 0.79
C PRO A 181 -2.14 -5.37 2.20
N ASP A 182 -3.00 -4.41 2.53
CA ASP A 182 -3.85 -4.44 3.71
C ASP A 182 -5.14 -5.21 3.42
N LEU A 183 -5.37 -6.37 4.02
CA LEU A 183 -6.68 -7.01 4.05
C LEU A 183 -7.51 -6.43 5.20
N LYS A 184 -8.47 -5.56 4.86
CA LYS A 184 -9.19 -4.73 5.84
C LYS A 184 -10.47 -5.36 6.36
N TYR A 185 -11.15 -6.15 5.54
CA TYR A 185 -12.46 -6.74 5.86
C TYR A 185 -12.62 -8.10 5.19
N SER A 186 -13.39 -8.98 5.82
CA SER A 186 -14.00 -10.17 5.20
C SER A 186 -15.54 -10.10 5.19
N ASP A 187 -16.09 -8.90 5.39
CA ASP A 187 -17.50 -8.58 5.32
C ASP A 187 -17.69 -7.35 4.40
N ASP A 188 -18.47 -7.52 3.35
CA ASP A 188 -18.71 -6.47 2.34
C ASP A 188 -19.60 -5.34 2.86
N ASP A 189 -20.49 -5.60 3.83
CA ASP A 189 -21.29 -4.57 4.48
C ASP A 189 -20.38 -3.64 5.30
N PHE A 190 -19.38 -4.18 5.99
CA PHE A 190 -18.36 -3.38 6.66
C PHE A 190 -17.48 -2.63 5.67
N GLY A 191 -17.08 -3.26 4.56
CA GLY A 191 -16.37 -2.60 3.46
C GLY A 191 -17.14 -1.39 2.94
N TYR A 192 -18.45 -1.53 2.72
CA TYR A 192 -19.30 -0.43 2.27
C TYR A 192 -19.53 0.61 3.37
N LYS A 193 -19.88 0.16 4.57
CA LYS A 193 -20.17 1.05 5.71
C LYS A 193 -18.99 1.92 6.08
N TYR A 194 -17.80 1.34 6.21
CA TYR A 194 -16.64 2.03 6.78
C TYR A 194 -15.61 2.51 5.75
N SER A 195 -15.59 1.98 4.52
CA SER A 195 -14.65 2.40 3.47
C SER A 195 -15.30 2.82 2.18
N LYS A 196 -16.65 2.75 2.09
CA LYS A 196 -17.46 3.15 0.93
C LYS A 196 -17.11 2.40 -0.36
N VAL A 197 -16.76 1.13 -0.25
CA VAL A 197 -16.46 0.24 -1.39
C VAL A 197 -17.40 -0.95 -1.40
N LYS A 198 -17.73 -1.46 -2.59
CA LYS A 198 -18.58 -2.63 -2.79
C LYS A 198 -17.70 -3.85 -3.07
N SER A 199 -18.19 -5.03 -2.69
CA SER A 199 -17.51 -6.32 -2.99
C SER A 199 -16.03 -6.32 -2.58
N TYR A 200 -15.71 -5.69 -1.43
CA TYR A 200 -14.33 -5.57 -0.98
C TYR A 200 -13.67 -6.94 -0.83
N THR A 201 -14.39 -7.88 -0.25
CA THR A 201 -13.90 -9.23 0.07
C THR A 201 -13.46 -9.98 -1.20
N GLU A 202 -14.33 -10.03 -2.21
CA GLU A 202 -14.03 -10.68 -3.48
C GLU A 202 -12.85 -10.01 -4.19
N ILE A 203 -12.90 -8.69 -4.33
CA ILE A 203 -11.90 -7.89 -5.06
C ILE A 203 -10.54 -7.97 -4.39
N SER A 204 -10.47 -7.77 -3.06
CA SER A 204 -9.20 -7.79 -2.34
C SER A 204 -8.55 -9.18 -2.34
N ARG A 205 -9.36 -10.23 -2.19
CA ARG A 205 -8.88 -11.62 -2.27
C ARG A 205 -8.34 -11.97 -3.65
N ALA A 206 -9.01 -11.54 -4.71
CA ALA A 206 -8.52 -11.74 -6.08
C ALA A 206 -7.21 -10.96 -6.33
N ALA A 207 -7.13 -9.73 -5.86
CA ALA A 207 -5.92 -8.92 -5.95
C ALA A 207 -4.73 -9.54 -5.22
N VAL A 208 -4.92 -9.98 -3.97
CA VAL A 208 -3.85 -10.62 -3.18
C VAL A 208 -3.42 -11.95 -3.78
N LYS A 209 -4.34 -12.75 -4.34
CA LYS A 209 -3.98 -13.96 -5.10
C LYS A 209 -3.11 -13.66 -6.31
N GLU A 210 -3.40 -12.59 -7.04
CA GLU A 210 -2.56 -12.18 -8.18
C GLU A 210 -1.18 -11.69 -7.71
N MET A 211 -1.09 -10.92 -6.62
CA MET A 211 0.19 -10.52 -6.03
C MET A 211 1.01 -11.75 -5.60
N HIS A 212 0.37 -12.72 -4.94
CA HIS A 212 1.00 -13.99 -4.58
C HIS A 212 1.49 -14.78 -5.78
N ARG A 213 0.71 -14.85 -6.86
CA ARG A 213 1.14 -15.49 -8.11
C ARG A 213 2.45 -14.89 -8.64
N GLN A 214 2.63 -13.56 -8.50
CA GLN A 214 3.79 -12.85 -9.02
C GLN A 214 5.06 -13.05 -8.20
N VAL A 215 4.95 -13.08 -6.87
CA VAL A 215 6.14 -13.09 -6.00
C VAL A 215 6.27 -14.34 -5.13
N GLY A 216 5.23 -15.19 -5.05
CA GLY A 216 5.22 -16.43 -4.25
C GLY A 216 4.96 -16.22 -2.77
N SER A 217 5.06 -17.31 -1.99
CA SER A 217 4.91 -17.30 -0.54
C SER A 217 6.20 -16.92 0.18
N ASP A 218 7.35 -17.25 -0.39
CA ASP A 218 8.64 -17.08 0.28
C ASP A 218 9.17 -15.66 0.04
N VAL A 219 9.55 -14.99 1.12
CA VAL A 219 10.20 -13.69 1.06
C VAL A 219 11.70 -13.87 0.82
N VAL A 220 12.23 -13.13 -0.15
CA VAL A 220 13.66 -13.10 -0.45
C VAL A 220 14.33 -12.02 0.38
N TYR A 221 15.35 -12.40 1.14
CA TYR A 221 16.14 -11.50 1.96
C TYR A 221 17.53 -11.29 1.36
N SER A 222 18.11 -10.13 1.60
CA SER A 222 19.55 -9.89 1.42
C SER A 222 20.37 -10.50 2.55
N ASP A 223 21.69 -10.51 2.38
CA ASP A 223 22.62 -11.07 3.38
C ASP A 223 22.54 -10.34 4.75
N ASP A 224 22.08 -9.10 4.77
CA ASP A 224 21.85 -8.28 5.97
C ASP A 224 20.40 -8.38 6.51
N GLY A 225 19.61 -9.34 6.01
CA GLY A 225 18.26 -9.66 6.52
C GLY A 225 17.16 -8.72 6.06
N LEU A 226 17.41 -7.90 5.02
CA LEU A 226 16.39 -6.98 4.49
C LEU A 226 15.61 -7.62 3.35
N VAL A 227 14.30 -7.39 3.34
CA VAL A 227 13.39 -7.88 2.29
C VAL A 227 13.75 -7.22 0.96
N LYS A 228 13.94 -8.06 -0.05
CA LYS A 228 14.20 -7.63 -1.44
C LYS A 228 13.08 -8.00 -2.40
N ARG A 229 12.34 -9.07 -2.12
CA ARG A 229 11.17 -9.49 -2.91
C ARG A 229 10.22 -10.32 -2.06
N GLY A 230 8.91 -10.19 -2.27
CA GLY A 230 7.91 -11.04 -1.64
C GLY A 230 6.57 -10.36 -1.39
N LEU A 231 5.68 -11.13 -0.77
CA LEU A 231 4.35 -10.70 -0.34
C LEU A 231 4.31 -10.66 1.17
N ILE A 232 3.94 -9.50 1.73
CA ILE A 232 3.67 -9.33 3.17
C ILE A 232 2.23 -8.85 3.31
N ILE A 233 1.35 -9.71 3.79
CA ILE A 233 -0.06 -9.38 3.95
C ILE A 233 -0.25 -8.71 5.31
N ARG A 234 -0.75 -7.48 5.29
CA ARG A 234 -1.07 -6.70 6.48
C ARG A 234 -2.52 -6.89 6.90
N HIS A 235 -2.74 -7.02 8.20
CA HIS A 235 -4.07 -7.06 8.80
C HIS A 235 -4.13 -6.20 10.05
N LEU A 236 -4.90 -5.10 9.98
CA LEU A 236 -5.15 -4.22 11.12
C LEU A 236 -6.34 -4.73 11.90
N VAL A 237 -6.13 -5.12 13.15
CA VAL A 237 -7.22 -5.49 14.05
C VAL A 237 -8.04 -4.26 14.39
N LEU A 238 -9.35 -4.33 14.18
CA LEU A 238 -10.30 -3.26 14.49
C LEU A 238 -11.18 -3.65 15.69
N PRO A 239 -11.65 -2.66 16.47
CA PRO A 239 -12.55 -2.93 17.58
C PRO A 239 -13.85 -3.59 17.11
N ASN A 240 -14.47 -4.39 17.99
CA ASN A 240 -15.74 -5.07 17.74
C ASN A 240 -15.71 -6.03 16.53
N ASP A 241 -14.53 -6.58 16.22
CA ASP A 241 -14.29 -7.54 15.12
C ASP A 241 -14.69 -7.01 13.72
N ILE A 242 -14.72 -5.68 13.52
CA ILE A 242 -15.10 -5.05 12.25
C ILE A 242 -14.17 -5.47 11.11
N ALA A 243 -12.90 -5.80 11.41
CA ALA A 243 -11.96 -6.33 10.42
C ALA A 243 -12.26 -7.78 10.03
N SER A 244 -13.15 -8.49 10.74
CA SER A 244 -13.43 -9.92 10.56
C SER A 244 -12.13 -10.75 10.57
N SER A 245 -11.32 -10.54 11.63
CA SER A 245 -9.94 -11.07 11.69
C SER A 245 -9.90 -12.58 11.56
N GLU A 246 -10.82 -13.31 12.19
CA GLU A 246 -10.87 -14.78 12.11
C GLU A 246 -11.10 -15.26 10.67
N GLU A 247 -12.08 -14.69 9.97
CA GLU A 247 -12.41 -15.08 8.60
C GLU A 247 -11.28 -14.71 7.64
N THR A 248 -10.64 -13.56 7.85
CA THR A 248 -9.51 -13.11 7.04
C THR A 248 -8.33 -14.07 7.17
N LEU A 249 -7.92 -14.40 8.40
CA LEU A 249 -6.78 -15.29 8.65
C LEU A 249 -7.06 -16.73 8.19
N ARG A 250 -8.29 -17.26 8.42
CA ARG A 250 -8.68 -18.58 7.89
C ARG A 250 -8.67 -18.63 6.36
N TRP A 251 -9.09 -17.55 5.71
CA TRP A 251 -9.04 -17.47 4.25
C TRP A 251 -7.60 -17.50 3.75
N ILE A 252 -6.69 -16.72 4.37
CA ILE A 252 -5.27 -16.72 4.00
C ILE A 252 -4.68 -18.12 4.13
N ALA A 253 -4.86 -18.77 5.29
CA ALA A 253 -4.33 -20.12 5.54
C ALA A 253 -4.84 -21.15 4.53
N LYS A 254 -6.13 -21.04 4.15
CA LYS A 254 -6.76 -21.99 3.22
C LYS A 254 -6.36 -21.79 1.76
N GLU A 255 -6.31 -20.53 1.30
CA GLU A 255 -6.28 -20.20 -0.13
C GLU A 255 -4.90 -19.78 -0.62
N MET A 256 -4.00 -19.43 0.30
CA MET A 256 -2.71 -18.89 -0.07
C MET A 256 -1.53 -19.78 0.34
N ASP A 257 -1.48 -20.31 1.49
CA ASP A 257 -0.42 -21.09 2.14
C ASP A 257 -0.11 -20.46 3.51
N ASN A 258 0.14 -21.27 4.52
CA ASN A 258 0.54 -20.80 5.86
C ASN A 258 1.99 -20.30 5.94
N ARG A 259 2.77 -20.46 4.87
CA ARG A 259 4.13 -19.91 4.72
C ARG A 259 4.16 -18.45 4.32
N VAL A 260 3.02 -17.88 3.85
CA VAL A 260 2.98 -16.45 3.53
C VAL A 260 3.33 -15.59 4.74
N THR A 261 3.99 -14.48 4.50
CA THR A 261 4.39 -13.57 5.56
C THR A 261 3.23 -12.63 5.94
N LEU A 262 2.89 -12.60 7.22
CA LEU A 262 1.83 -11.76 7.76
C LEU A 262 2.41 -10.63 8.61
N SER A 263 1.71 -9.48 8.60
CA SER A 263 1.92 -8.40 9.57
C SER A 263 0.58 -8.09 10.25
N VAL A 264 0.43 -8.54 11.50
CA VAL A 264 -0.80 -8.32 12.29
C VAL A 264 -0.59 -7.11 13.19
N MET A 265 -1.40 -6.07 12.95
CA MET A 265 -1.19 -4.75 13.52
C MET A 265 -2.21 -4.44 14.62
N SER A 266 -1.70 -3.89 15.74
CA SER A 266 -2.48 -3.38 16.88
C SER A 266 -2.69 -1.86 16.85
N GLN A 267 -2.05 -1.17 15.92
CA GLN A 267 -1.88 0.31 15.89
C GLN A 267 -3.18 1.11 15.65
N TYR A 268 -4.34 0.48 15.73
CA TYR A 268 -5.60 1.19 15.56
C TYR A 268 -5.85 2.19 16.69
N TYR A 269 -6.14 3.43 16.34
CA TYR A 269 -6.71 4.44 17.22
C TYR A 269 -7.83 5.20 16.50
N PRO A 270 -8.88 5.65 17.22
CA PRO A 270 -9.93 6.47 16.63
C PRO A 270 -9.37 7.78 16.09
N THR A 271 -9.57 8.04 14.83
CA THR A 271 -9.17 9.29 14.18
C THR A 271 -10.16 9.67 13.10
N HIS A 272 -10.10 10.87 12.58
CA HIS A 272 -11.00 11.38 11.55
C HIS A 272 -12.48 11.16 11.94
N LYS A 273 -13.26 10.48 11.09
CA LYS A 273 -14.69 10.19 11.33
C LYS A 273 -14.90 9.06 12.33
N ALA A 274 -13.90 8.23 12.59
CA ALA A 274 -14.01 7.16 13.58
C ALA A 274 -14.30 7.68 14.99
N LEU A 275 -13.87 8.90 15.31
CA LEU A 275 -14.16 9.58 16.60
C LEU A 275 -15.68 9.68 16.90
N THR A 276 -16.53 9.66 15.89
CA THR A 276 -17.98 9.77 16.00
C THR A 276 -18.71 8.60 15.30
N THR A 277 -17.97 7.58 14.91
CA THR A 277 -18.56 6.39 14.27
C THR A 277 -18.71 5.28 15.30
N GLU A 278 -19.96 4.90 15.55
CA GLU A 278 -20.30 3.80 16.45
C GLU A 278 -19.46 2.54 16.14
N LEU A 279 -19.02 1.85 17.18
CA LEU A 279 -18.15 0.68 17.17
C LEU A 279 -16.67 0.95 16.80
N LEU A 280 -16.32 2.14 16.29
CA LEU A 280 -14.96 2.54 15.95
C LEU A 280 -14.43 3.70 16.80
N ASP A 281 -15.20 4.20 17.76
CA ASP A 281 -14.92 5.36 18.59
C ASP A 281 -14.00 5.07 19.79
N ARG A 282 -13.46 3.85 19.88
CA ARG A 282 -12.52 3.41 20.90
C ARG A 282 -11.33 2.66 20.33
N ARG A 283 -10.25 2.57 21.06
CA ARG A 283 -9.13 1.67 20.75
C ARG A 283 -9.55 0.20 20.84
N ILE A 284 -8.77 -0.68 20.22
CA ILE A 284 -8.93 -2.13 20.41
C ILE A 284 -8.67 -2.50 21.88
N ARG A 285 -9.31 -3.55 22.33
CA ARG A 285 -9.01 -4.17 23.63
C ARG A 285 -7.92 -5.23 23.43
N GLU A 286 -7.14 -5.46 24.46
CA GLU A 286 -6.12 -6.51 24.46
C GLU A 286 -6.72 -7.89 24.15
N SER A 287 -7.92 -8.19 24.65
CA SER A 287 -8.63 -9.43 24.35
C SER A 287 -9.00 -9.59 22.86
N GLU A 288 -9.28 -8.50 22.14
CA GLU A 288 -9.55 -8.49 20.70
C GLU A 288 -8.28 -8.80 19.91
N TYR A 289 -7.17 -8.19 20.30
CA TYR A 289 -5.88 -8.44 19.67
C TYR A 289 -5.38 -9.87 19.96
N ASN A 290 -5.41 -10.30 21.22
CA ASN A 290 -5.01 -11.65 21.61
C ASN A 290 -5.85 -12.76 20.96
N LYS A 291 -7.14 -12.47 20.60
CA LYS A 291 -7.94 -13.39 19.78
C LYS A 291 -7.30 -13.61 18.41
N ALA A 292 -6.88 -12.54 17.74
CA ALA A 292 -6.21 -12.63 16.43
C ALA A 292 -4.85 -13.34 16.53
N LEU A 293 -4.04 -13.06 17.57
CA LEU A 293 -2.75 -13.72 17.75
C LEU A 293 -2.88 -15.23 17.97
N ARG A 294 -3.82 -15.68 18.82
CA ARG A 294 -4.08 -17.12 19.03
C ARG A 294 -4.51 -17.85 17.75
N LEU A 295 -5.13 -17.13 16.81
CA LEU A 295 -5.48 -17.72 15.51
C LEU A 295 -4.26 -17.95 14.63
N LEU A 296 -3.23 -17.12 14.72
CA LEU A 296 -1.97 -17.34 13.99
C LEU A 296 -1.36 -18.67 14.37
N ASP A 297 -1.23 -18.95 15.68
CA ASP A 297 -0.72 -20.22 16.19
C ASP A 297 -1.60 -21.41 15.77
N THR A 298 -2.92 -21.26 15.93
CA THR A 298 -3.90 -22.32 15.61
C THR A 298 -3.90 -22.68 14.12
N LEU A 299 -3.67 -21.71 13.25
CA LEU A 299 -3.65 -21.88 11.79
C LEU A 299 -2.26 -22.24 11.26
N GLY A 300 -1.24 -22.27 12.13
CA GLY A 300 0.12 -22.68 11.80
C GLY A 300 0.88 -21.68 10.93
N PHE A 301 0.64 -20.38 11.09
CA PHE A 301 1.46 -19.36 10.45
C PHE A 301 2.82 -19.27 11.14
N GLU A 302 3.89 -19.36 10.34
CA GLU A 302 5.27 -19.42 10.83
C GLU A 302 6.05 -18.12 10.55
N ASN A 303 5.58 -17.32 9.58
CA ASN A 303 6.32 -16.16 9.07
C ASN A 303 5.54 -14.87 9.29
N GLY A 304 6.21 -13.85 9.83
CA GLY A 304 5.63 -12.52 9.93
C GLY A 304 6.01 -11.75 11.18
N TRP A 305 5.28 -10.69 11.38
CA TRP A 305 5.44 -9.79 12.53
C TRP A 305 4.09 -9.56 13.21
N VAL A 306 4.15 -9.41 14.51
CA VAL A 306 3.06 -8.93 15.35
C VAL A 306 3.54 -7.66 16.06
N GLN A 307 2.71 -6.62 16.03
CA GLN A 307 3.04 -5.40 16.75
C GLN A 307 2.83 -5.58 18.27
N GLU A 308 3.63 -4.86 19.06
CA GLU A 308 3.33 -4.68 20.47
C GLU A 308 1.96 -4.02 20.65
N PHE A 309 1.23 -4.39 21.72
CA PHE A 309 -0.13 -3.85 21.91
C PHE A 309 -0.15 -2.32 22.05
N GLU A 310 0.90 -1.74 22.60
CA GLU A 310 1.11 -0.31 22.80
C GLU A 310 1.40 0.48 21.51
N SER A 311 1.60 -0.19 20.38
CA SER A 311 1.92 0.44 19.08
C SER A 311 0.90 1.49 18.64
N GLN A 312 -0.34 1.40 19.12
CA GLN A 312 -1.40 2.41 18.90
C GLN A 312 -1.05 3.84 19.43
N ASP A 313 -0.02 4.00 20.24
CA ASP A 313 0.42 5.28 20.75
C ASP A 313 1.48 5.96 19.89
N TYR A 314 2.20 5.21 19.06
CA TYR A 314 3.38 5.66 18.32
C TYR A 314 3.13 5.95 16.84
N TYR A 315 2.30 5.19 16.15
CA TYR A 315 2.11 5.30 14.70
C TYR A 315 1.04 6.34 14.33
N LYS A 316 1.30 7.63 14.59
CA LYS A 316 0.36 8.74 14.35
C LYS A 316 0.96 9.75 13.38
N PRO A 317 0.71 9.62 12.07
CA PRO A 317 1.22 10.59 11.11
C PRO A 317 0.53 11.96 11.27
N ASP A 318 1.31 13.03 11.13
CA ASP A 318 0.82 14.40 11.00
C ASP A 318 1.35 15.04 9.71
N PHE A 319 0.52 15.06 8.69
CA PHE A 319 0.83 15.67 7.40
C PHE A 319 0.64 17.19 7.35
N SER A 320 0.50 17.87 8.48
CA SER A 320 0.68 19.32 8.56
C SER A 320 2.14 19.69 8.29
N ASP A 321 3.08 18.86 8.71
CA ASP A 321 4.48 18.87 8.27
C ASP A 321 4.73 17.78 7.23
N ARG A 322 4.70 18.16 5.95
CA ARG A 322 4.83 17.21 4.84
C ARG A 322 6.25 16.71 4.61
N ARG A 323 7.26 17.32 5.23
CA ARG A 323 8.65 16.88 5.15
C ARG A 323 8.97 15.79 6.16
N GLU A 324 8.36 15.89 7.33
CA GLU A 324 8.56 14.97 8.46
C GLU A 324 7.22 14.60 9.10
N PRO A 325 6.33 13.88 8.37
CA PRO A 325 5.00 13.55 8.90
C PRO A 325 5.03 12.55 10.05
N PHE A 326 6.16 11.90 10.30
CA PHE A 326 6.36 10.93 11.37
C PHE A 326 7.44 11.45 12.32
N LYS A 327 7.09 12.44 13.14
CA LYS A 327 8.00 12.89 14.20
C LYS A 327 8.08 11.81 15.26
N VAL A 328 9.26 11.25 15.44
CA VAL A 328 9.57 10.47 16.64
C VAL A 328 9.74 11.52 17.76
N GLU A 329 8.80 11.58 18.69
CA GLU A 329 9.05 12.30 19.93
C GLU A 329 10.23 11.60 20.62
N ALA A 330 11.33 12.35 20.76
CA ALA A 330 12.57 11.88 21.35
C ALA A 330 12.42 11.63 22.86
#